data_f0077b7f2a7e070ebbe5fd9100621522
#
_entry.id   f0077b7f2a7e070ebbe5fd9100621522
#
_cell.length_a   1.000
_cell.length_b   1.000
_cell.length_c   1.000
_cell.angle_alpha   90.00
_cell.angle_beta   90.00
_cell.angle_gamma   90.00
#
_symmetry.space_group_name_H-M   'P 1'
#
loop_
_entity.id
_entity.type
_entity.pdbx_description
1 polymer ?
#
loop_
_entity_poly.entity_id
_entity_poly.type
_entity_poly.pdbx_seq_one_letter_code
_entity_poly.pdbx_strand_id
1 'polypeptide(L)'
;YTTDHVDIALNGVREYRLSTKNPEVEAPLRRERQEATRPEPVTVTENREKGLQTYIQKHPDAKDFYDANDEFVVNNKDLNDYATYQEGLKEPDKSAFERALRENPYIYFVDFENKGGLVSPLPLKFTFDDGSTKEIMIPAEIWRVNNQKVTKLFVETKKIVSVELDPKHQTADAVRANN
;
A
#
# COMPACT_ATOMS: atom_id res chain seq x y z
N TYR A 1 37.67 16.35 6.33
CA TYR A 1 37.17 15.52 7.44
C TYR A 1 35.65 15.54 7.36
N THR A 2 35.04 14.44 6.91
CA THR A 2 33.59 14.22 7.11
C THR A 2 33.42 13.78 8.56
N THR A 3 32.84 14.64 9.38
CA THR A 3 32.46 14.27 10.73
C THR A 3 31.15 13.51 10.64
N ASP A 4 31.13 12.25 11.10
CA ASP A 4 29.91 11.48 11.24
C ASP A 4 28.95 12.22 12.19
N HIS A 5 27.70 12.28 11.82
CA HIS A 5 26.63 12.93 12.57
C HIS A 5 25.34 12.08 12.46
N VAL A 6 24.35 12.40 13.24
CA VAL A 6 23.03 11.79 13.09
C VAL A 6 22.29 12.54 11.99
N ASP A 7 21.91 11.83 10.93
CA ASP A 7 21.05 12.31 9.84
C ASP A 7 20.32 11.09 9.29
N ILE A 8 19.06 10.93 9.69
CA ILE A 8 18.24 9.80 9.31
C ILE A 8 17.02 10.30 8.55
N ALA A 9 16.85 9.79 7.35
CA ALA A 9 15.74 10.14 6.46
C ALA A 9 14.66 9.06 6.44
N LEU A 10 13.43 9.49 6.38
CA LEU A 10 12.28 8.69 5.98
C LEU A 10 12.20 8.66 4.45
N ASN A 11 12.63 7.55 3.83
CA ASN A 11 12.73 7.46 2.36
C ASN A 11 11.43 7.04 1.67
N GLY A 12 10.51 6.43 2.39
CA GLY A 12 9.23 6.03 1.81
C GLY A 12 8.37 5.16 2.72
N VAL A 13 7.09 5.19 2.43
CA VAL A 13 6.08 4.35 3.07
C VAL A 13 5.31 3.63 1.96
N ARG A 14 5.30 2.31 2.01
CA ARG A 14 4.59 1.47 1.04
C ARG A 14 3.49 0.72 1.75
N GLU A 15 2.25 0.93 1.32
CA GLU A 15 1.07 0.25 1.84
C GLU A 15 0.78 -1.01 1.03
N TYR A 16 0.46 -2.08 1.72
CA TYR A 16 -0.03 -3.32 1.15
C TYR A 16 -1.28 -3.79 1.89
N ARG A 17 -2.15 -4.43 1.14
CA ARG A 17 -3.31 -5.12 1.70
C ARG A 17 -3.16 -6.61 1.47
N LEU A 18 -3.69 -7.39 2.40
CA LEU A 18 -3.71 -8.83 2.22
C LEU A 18 -4.62 -9.18 1.03
N SER A 19 -4.11 -9.99 0.11
CA SER A 19 -4.96 -10.53 -0.95
C SER A 19 -5.90 -11.58 -0.36
N THR A 20 -7.19 -11.39 -0.59
CA THR A 20 -8.21 -12.34 -0.17
C THR A 20 -8.18 -13.64 -0.98
N LYS A 21 -7.49 -13.64 -2.13
CA LYS A 21 -7.55 -14.66 -3.18
C LYS A 21 -8.96 -14.87 -3.74
N ASN A 22 -9.97 -14.23 -3.18
CA ASN A 22 -11.33 -14.30 -3.69
C ASN A 22 -11.45 -13.49 -4.99
N PRO A 23 -11.73 -14.11 -6.13
CA PRO A 23 -11.80 -13.41 -7.41
C PRO A 23 -12.88 -12.33 -7.44
N GLU A 24 -13.99 -12.50 -6.74
CA GLU A 24 -15.06 -11.50 -6.66
C GLU A 24 -14.63 -10.21 -5.93
N VAL A 25 -13.69 -10.33 -4.98
CA VAL A 25 -13.13 -9.18 -4.25
C VAL A 25 -11.93 -8.58 -5.00
N GLU A 26 -11.07 -9.44 -5.54
CA GLU A 26 -9.82 -8.99 -6.18
C GLU A 26 -10.05 -8.36 -7.56
N ALA A 27 -11.03 -8.82 -8.35
CA ALA A 27 -11.27 -8.32 -9.68
C ALA A 27 -11.66 -6.81 -9.71
N PRO A 28 -12.60 -6.33 -8.88
CA PRO A 28 -12.89 -4.90 -8.78
C PRO A 28 -11.69 -4.07 -8.34
N LEU A 29 -10.90 -4.56 -7.37
CA LEU A 29 -9.71 -3.87 -6.87
C LEU A 29 -8.59 -3.78 -7.92
N ARG A 30 -8.43 -4.81 -8.76
CA ARG A 30 -7.49 -4.79 -9.89
C ARG A 30 -7.92 -3.78 -10.94
N ARG A 31 -9.21 -3.75 -11.27
CA ARG A 31 -9.79 -2.77 -12.21
C ARG A 31 -9.54 -1.34 -11.72
N GLU A 32 -9.88 -1.04 -10.48
CA GLU A 32 -9.67 0.29 -9.88
C GLU A 32 -8.21 0.74 -9.95
N ARG A 33 -7.26 -0.15 -9.62
CA ARG A 33 -5.82 0.14 -9.71
C ARG A 33 -5.37 0.40 -11.14
N GLN A 34 -5.86 -0.38 -12.11
CA GLN A 34 -5.51 -0.22 -13.50
C GLN A 34 -6.07 1.10 -14.06
N GLU A 35 -7.31 1.43 -13.74
CA GLU A 35 -7.93 2.69 -14.14
C GLU A 35 -7.22 3.90 -13.53
N ALA A 36 -6.83 3.83 -12.26
CA ALA A 36 -6.08 4.88 -11.57
C ALA A 36 -4.68 5.14 -12.17
N THR A 37 -4.06 4.12 -12.74
CA THR A 37 -2.72 4.22 -13.35
C THR A 37 -2.74 4.49 -14.85
N ARG A 38 -3.87 4.28 -15.52
CA ARG A 38 -4.02 4.47 -16.96
C ARG A 38 -4.27 5.95 -17.27
N PRO A 39 -3.44 6.57 -18.10
CA PRO A 39 -3.72 7.95 -18.53
C PRO A 39 -5.05 7.98 -19.30
N GLU A 40 -5.87 8.97 -18.98
CA GLU A 40 -7.15 9.15 -19.66
C GLU A 40 -6.90 9.38 -21.17
N PRO A 41 -7.60 8.66 -22.08
CA PRO A 41 -7.45 8.89 -23.50
C PRO A 41 -7.83 10.33 -23.87
N VAL A 42 -7.03 10.96 -24.72
CA VAL A 42 -7.23 12.35 -25.16
C VAL A 42 -8.65 12.56 -25.71
N THR A 43 -9.19 11.58 -26.43
CA THR A 43 -10.56 11.63 -26.97
C THR A 43 -11.64 11.70 -25.90
N VAL A 44 -11.42 11.10 -24.71
CA VAL A 44 -12.38 11.18 -23.59
C VAL A 44 -12.35 12.57 -22.99
N THR A 45 -11.16 13.13 -22.79
CA THR A 45 -10.98 14.49 -22.29
C THR A 45 -11.61 15.51 -23.24
N GLU A 46 -11.31 15.43 -24.54
CA GLU A 46 -11.88 16.33 -25.55
C GLU A 46 -13.41 16.23 -25.64
N ASN A 47 -13.96 15.02 -25.58
CA ASN A 47 -15.42 14.84 -25.61
C ASN A 47 -16.08 15.45 -24.36
N ARG A 48 -15.45 15.32 -23.20
CA ARG A 48 -15.94 15.94 -21.95
C ARG A 48 -15.93 17.45 -22.05
N GLU A 49 -14.84 18.06 -22.53
CA GLU A 49 -14.71 19.50 -22.70
C GLU A 49 -15.73 20.09 -23.71
N LYS A 50 -16.03 19.32 -24.75
CA LYS A 50 -17.00 19.69 -25.79
C LYS A 50 -18.45 19.31 -25.45
N GLY A 51 -18.70 18.68 -24.30
CA GLY A 51 -20.03 18.18 -23.90
C GLY A 51 -20.58 17.09 -24.81
N LEU A 52 -19.69 16.35 -25.51
CA LEU A 52 -20.08 15.31 -26.47
C LEU A 52 -20.16 13.94 -25.75
N GLN A 53 -21.22 13.22 -26.03
CA GLN A 53 -21.36 11.84 -25.60
C GLN A 53 -20.62 10.89 -26.58
N THR A 54 -20.00 9.85 -26.05
CA THR A 54 -19.42 8.77 -26.85
C THR A 54 -20.52 7.97 -27.56
N TYR A 55 -20.15 7.24 -28.63
CA TYR A 55 -21.10 6.38 -29.36
C TYR A 55 -21.77 5.35 -28.43
N ILE A 56 -21.01 4.72 -27.52
CA ILE A 56 -21.51 3.72 -26.57
C ILE A 56 -22.46 4.35 -25.54
N GLN A 57 -22.21 5.59 -25.11
CA GLN A 57 -23.14 6.31 -24.23
C GLN A 57 -24.48 6.65 -24.91
N LYS A 58 -24.44 6.89 -26.22
CA LYS A 58 -25.65 7.13 -27.05
C LYS A 58 -26.38 5.83 -27.41
N HIS A 59 -25.65 4.74 -27.52
CA HIS A 59 -26.15 3.43 -27.96
C HIS A 59 -25.64 2.34 -27.02
N PRO A 60 -26.25 2.19 -25.81
CA PRO A 60 -25.82 1.21 -24.82
C PRO A 60 -25.87 -0.26 -25.31
N ASP A 61 -26.74 -0.52 -26.30
CA ASP A 61 -26.93 -1.84 -26.91
C ASP A 61 -25.80 -2.22 -27.88
N ALA A 62 -24.95 -1.24 -28.24
CA ALA A 62 -23.79 -1.46 -29.12
C ALA A 62 -22.54 -1.84 -28.34
N LYS A 63 -22.69 -2.37 -27.13
CA LYS A 63 -21.59 -3.00 -26.38
C LYS A 63 -21.03 -4.15 -27.21
N ASP A 64 -19.77 -4.03 -27.54
CA ASP A 64 -19.15 -4.97 -28.41
C ASP A 64 -18.55 -6.17 -27.63
N PHE A 65 -17.98 -7.13 -28.37
CA PHE A 65 -17.35 -8.33 -27.88
C PHE A 65 -16.26 -8.08 -26.80
N TYR A 66 -15.59 -6.95 -26.83
CA TYR A 66 -14.55 -6.61 -25.85
C TYR A 66 -15.11 -6.37 -24.45
N ASP A 67 -16.31 -5.80 -24.32
CA ASP A 67 -16.98 -5.62 -23.04
C ASP A 67 -17.47 -6.97 -22.44
N ALA A 68 -17.76 -7.96 -23.31
CA ALA A 68 -18.16 -9.29 -22.89
C ALA A 68 -16.96 -10.16 -22.42
N ASN A 69 -15.74 -9.82 -22.83
CA ASN A 69 -14.51 -10.52 -22.48
C ASN A 69 -13.59 -9.66 -21.59
N ASP A 70 -14.18 -8.83 -20.76
CA ASP A 70 -13.45 -8.04 -19.77
C ASP A 70 -12.68 -9.01 -18.84
N GLU A 71 -11.35 -8.83 -18.74
CA GLU A 71 -10.44 -9.63 -17.91
C GLU A 71 -10.76 -9.56 -16.40
N PHE A 72 -11.59 -8.59 -16.00
CA PHE A 72 -12.03 -8.42 -14.62
C PHE A 72 -13.39 -9.08 -14.33
N VAL A 73 -14.02 -9.69 -15.32
CA VAL A 73 -15.23 -10.47 -15.10
C VAL A 73 -14.85 -11.84 -14.54
N VAL A 74 -15.32 -12.10 -13.32
CA VAL A 74 -15.09 -13.38 -12.65
C VAL A 74 -15.86 -14.48 -13.38
N ASN A 75 -15.17 -15.52 -13.76
CA ASN A 75 -15.76 -16.68 -14.43
C ASN A 75 -15.78 -17.92 -13.51
N ASN A 76 -16.47 -18.98 -13.95
CA ASN A 76 -16.59 -20.21 -13.17
C ASN A 76 -15.25 -20.90 -12.88
N LYS A 77 -14.26 -20.73 -13.76
CA LYS A 77 -12.91 -21.25 -13.52
C LYS A 77 -12.25 -20.56 -12.35
N ASP A 78 -12.34 -19.23 -12.28
CA ASP A 78 -11.76 -18.44 -11.18
C ASP A 78 -12.37 -18.85 -9.83
N LEU A 79 -13.69 -19.08 -9.80
CA LEU A 79 -14.40 -19.54 -8.60
C LEU A 79 -13.98 -20.96 -8.18
N ASN A 80 -13.83 -21.87 -9.14
CA ASN A 80 -13.37 -23.23 -8.88
C ASN A 80 -11.91 -23.26 -8.39
N ASP A 81 -11.04 -22.45 -8.99
CA ASP A 81 -9.64 -22.32 -8.57
C ASP A 81 -9.55 -21.78 -7.14
N TYR A 82 -10.42 -20.83 -6.78
CA TYR A 82 -10.51 -20.31 -5.41
C TYR A 82 -11.03 -21.35 -4.42
N ALA A 83 -12.06 -22.10 -4.77
CA ALA A 83 -12.56 -23.19 -3.93
C ALA A 83 -11.49 -24.25 -3.69
N THR A 84 -10.78 -24.65 -4.74
CA THR A 84 -9.65 -25.59 -4.64
C THR A 84 -8.54 -25.06 -3.74
N TYR A 85 -8.22 -23.76 -3.83
CA TYR A 85 -7.27 -23.10 -2.94
C TYR A 85 -7.72 -23.19 -1.47
N GLN A 86 -8.98 -22.89 -1.18
CA GLN A 86 -9.53 -22.95 0.18
C GLN A 86 -9.50 -24.37 0.76
N GLU A 87 -9.87 -25.38 -0.03
CA GLU A 87 -9.81 -26.79 0.37
C GLU A 87 -8.38 -27.28 0.62
N GLY A 88 -7.40 -26.72 -0.09
CA GLY A 88 -5.97 -27.05 0.08
C GLY A 88 -5.34 -26.47 1.34
N LEU A 89 -5.98 -25.47 1.98
CA LEU A 89 -5.46 -24.88 3.21
C LEU A 89 -5.61 -25.84 4.39
N LYS A 90 -4.51 -26.14 5.07
CA LYS A 90 -4.44 -26.97 6.28
C LYS A 90 -4.24 -26.12 7.52
N GLU A 91 -4.59 -26.67 8.68
CA GLU A 91 -4.23 -26.04 9.96
C GLU A 91 -2.70 -26.10 10.20
N PRO A 92 -2.05 -25.03 10.73
CA PRO A 92 -2.68 -23.81 11.29
C PRO A 92 -2.92 -22.67 10.25
N ASP A 93 -2.51 -22.85 9.00
CA ASP A 93 -2.54 -21.81 7.97
C ASP A 93 -3.96 -21.35 7.63
N LYS A 94 -4.92 -22.28 7.66
CA LYS A 94 -6.34 -21.99 7.44
C LYS A 94 -6.87 -20.99 8.47
N SER A 95 -6.68 -21.27 9.74
CA SER A 95 -7.13 -20.40 10.83
C SER A 95 -6.43 -19.04 10.80
N ALA A 96 -5.14 -19.00 10.42
CA ALA A 96 -4.39 -17.77 10.28
C ALA A 96 -4.91 -16.92 9.11
N PHE A 97 -5.19 -17.55 7.97
CA PHE A 97 -5.74 -16.90 6.78
C PHE A 97 -7.15 -16.32 7.05
N GLU A 98 -8.05 -17.13 7.64
CA GLU A 98 -9.40 -16.68 7.98
C GLU A 98 -9.38 -15.49 8.96
N ARG A 99 -8.49 -15.52 9.96
CA ARG A 99 -8.30 -14.40 10.87
C ARG A 99 -7.80 -13.15 10.16
N ALA A 100 -6.79 -13.30 9.30
CA ALA A 100 -6.24 -12.19 8.54
C ALA A 100 -7.28 -11.57 7.59
N LEU A 101 -8.14 -12.38 6.95
CA LEU A 101 -9.25 -11.87 6.13
C LEU A 101 -10.28 -11.09 6.95
N ARG A 102 -10.60 -11.58 8.15
CA ARG A 102 -11.58 -10.93 9.02
C ARG A 102 -11.06 -9.61 9.57
N GLU A 103 -9.78 -9.56 9.98
CA GLU A 103 -9.15 -8.37 10.54
C GLU A 103 -8.76 -7.37 9.43
N ASN A 104 -8.51 -7.87 8.23
CA ASN A 104 -8.13 -7.12 7.04
C ASN A 104 -7.10 -6.01 7.33
N PRO A 105 -5.94 -6.35 7.94
CA PRO A 105 -4.98 -5.37 8.40
C PRO A 105 -4.32 -4.63 7.24
N TYR A 106 -3.88 -3.41 7.51
CA TYR A 106 -2.95 -2.67 6.68
C TYR A 106 -1.52 -3.11 6.98
N ILE A 107 -0.75 -3.39 5.95
CA ILE A 107 0.65 -3.79 6.03
C ILE A 107 1.49 -2.66 5.44
N TYR A 108 2.39 -2.08 6.24
CA TYR A 108 3.25 -1.00 5.81
C TYR A 108 4.71 -1.44 5.84
N PHE A 109 5.44 -1.13 4.78
CA PHE A 109 6.90 -1.14 4.78
C PHE A 109 7.39 0.30 4.80
N VAL A 110 8.10 0.63 5.86
CA VAL A 110 8.67 1.97 6.07
C VAL A 110 10.17 1.88 5.88
N ASP A 111 10.68 2.66 4.94
CA ASP A 111 12.08 2.66 4.53
C ASP A 111 12.83 3.83 5.18
N PHE A 112 13.91 3.52 5.90
CA PHE A 112 14.79 4.50 6.54
C PHE A 112 16.19 4.46 5.93
N GLU A 113 16.83 5.62 5.83
CA GLU A 113 18.20 5.77 5.39
C GLU A 113 19.02 6.61 6.36
N ASN A 114 20.16 6.08 6.78
CA ASN A 114 21.13 6.81 7.58
C ASN A 114 22.12 7.51 6.64
N LYS A 115 21.99 8.81 6.50
CA LYS A 115 22.84 9.66 5.66
C LYS A 115 24.05 10.19 6.37
N GLY A 116 23.96 10.35 7.70
CA GLY A 116 25.02 10.96 8.51
C GLY A 116 26.07 10.01 9.05
N GLY A 117 25.83 8.69 8.99
CA GLY A 117 26.77 7.65 9.40
C GLY A 117 26.63 7.21 10.87
N LEU A 118 26.17 8.06 11.79
CA LEU A 118 25.89 7.65 13.16
C LEU A 118 24.47 7.04 13.26
N VAL A 119 24.40 5.89 13.93
CA VAL A 119 23.12 5.24 14.19
C VAL A 119 22.39 5.89 15.37
N SER A 120 21.09 5.99 15.26
CA SER A 120 20.20 6.53 16.31
C SER A 120 18.94 5.69 16.43
N PRO A 121 18.26 5.69 17.58
CA PRO A 121 16.88 5.20 17.67
C PRO A 121 15.97 5.97 16.73
N LEU A 122 14.86 5.33 16.32
CA LEU A 122 13.86 5.93 15.44
C LEU A 122 12.55 6.16 16.21
N PRO A 123 12.35 7.36 16.77
CA PRO A 123 11.06 7.76 17.31
C PRO A 123 10.12 8.04 16.13
N LEU A 124 9.00 7.32 16.06
CA LEU A 124 8.01 7.47 15.00
C LEU A 124 6.66 7.88 15.59
N LYS A 125 5.93 8.67 14.83
CA LYS A 125 4.53 8.96 15.08
C LYS A 125 3.72 8.63 13.84
N PHE A 126 2.75 7.75 14.00
CA PHE A 126 1.74 7.47 13.00
C PHE A 126 0.51 8.31 13.27
N THR A 127 -0.05 8.89 12.22
CA THR A 127 -1.37 9.50 12.24
C THR A 127 -2.29 8.64 11.38
N PHE A 128 -3.43 8.23 11.92
CA PHE A 128 -4.40 7.38 11.24
C PHE A 128 -5.52 8.22 10.59
N ASP A 129 -6.28 7.59 9.71
CA ASP A 129 -7.40 8.18 8.98
C ASP A 129 -8.54 8.69 9.87
N ASP A 130 -8.68 8.14 11.08
CA ASP A 130 -9.62 8.61 12.09
C ASP A 130 -9.07 9.77 12.96
N GLY A 131 -7.89 10.29 12.65
CA GLY A 131 -7.20 11.35 13.40
C GLY A 131 -6.49 10.87 14.68
N SER A 132 -6.60 9.59 15.05
CA SER A 132 -5.84 9.05 16.18
C SER A 132 -4.34 8.96 15.85
N THR A 133 -3.50 8.98 16.86
CA THR A 133 -2.04 8.90 16.70
C THR A 133 -1.45 7.77 17.53
N LYS A 134 -0.34 7.22 17.07
CA LYS A 134 0.44 6.18 17.76
C LYS A 134 1.92 6.52 17.69
N GLU A 135 2.56 6.62 18.86
CA GLU A 135 4.00 6.82 18.93
C GLU A 135 4.71 5.48 19.18
N ILE A 136 5.82 5.28 18.49
CA ILE A 136 6.63 4.06 18.55
C ILE A 136 8.09 4.48 18.64
N MET A 137 8.83 3.87 19.56
CA MET A 137 10.28 4.00 19.63
C MET A 137 10.92 2.73 19.09
N ILE A 138 11.64 2.81 17.99
CA ILE A 138 12.44 1.72 17.46
C ILE A 138 13.86 1.92 17.97
N PRO A 139 14.41 0.94 18.70
CA PRO A 139 15.76 1.07 19.24
C PRO A 139 16.83 1.02 18.14
N ALA A 140 18.02 1.56 18.41
CA ALA A 140 19.10 1.68 17.44
C ALA A 140 19.63 0.33 16.92
N GLU A 141 19.31 -0.78 17.58
CA GLU A 141 19.62 -2.15 17.16
C GLU A 141 19.03 -2.50 15.79
N ILE A 142 18.06 -1.75 15.29
CA ILE A 142 17.53 -1.92 13.94
C ILE A 142 18.62 -1.79 12.87
N TRP A 143 19.65 -0.98 13.14
CA TRP A 143 20.79 -0.73 12.26
C TRP A 143 21.88 -1.81 12.31
N ARG A 144 21.72 -2.85 13.16
CA ARG A 144 22.74 -3.86 13.41
C ARG A 144 23.18 -4.64 12.17
N VAL A 145 22.25 -4.91 11.25
CA VAL A 145 22.54 -5.68 10.02
C VAL A 145 23.01 -4.77 8.90
N ASN A 146 22.44 -3.60 8.80
CA ASN A 146 22.79 -2.60 7.79
C ASN A 146 22.66 -1.22 8.43
N ASN A 147 23.79 -0.51 8.52
CA ASN A 147 23.85 0.82 9.14
C ASN A 147 23.46 1.97 8.20
N GLN A 148 23.20 1.69 6.91
CA GLN A 148 22.84 2.70 5.91
C GLN A 148 21.35 2.70 5.59
N LYS A 149 20.76 1.52 5.40
CA LYS A 149 19.35 1.38 4.99
C LYS A 149 18.67 0.27 5.75
N VAL A 150 17.45 0.53 6.16
CA VAL A 150 16.62 -0.46 6.82
C VAL A 150 15.15 -0.27 6.42
N THR A 151 14.45 -1.38 6.24
CA THR A 151 13.00 -1.40 6.04
C THR A 151 12.35 -2.07 7.24
N LYS A 152 11.37 -1.42 7.83
CA LYS A 152 10.58 -1.97 8.94
C LYS A 152 9.15 -2.26 8.51
N LEU A 153 8.70 -3.46 8.84
CA LEU A 153 7.31 -3.88 8.67
C LEU A 153 6.46 -3.42 9.85
N PHE A 154 5.30 -2.85 9.55
CA PHE A 154 4.23 -2.57 10.52
C PHE A 154 2.92 -3.18 10.04
N VAL A 155 2.13 -3.66 10.99
CA VAL A 155 0.79 -4.20 10.73
C VAL A 155 -0.18 -3.44 11.63
N GLU A 156 -1.13 -2.74 11.00
CA GLU A 156 -2.06 -1.86 11.70
C GLU A 156 -3.51 -2.17 11.28
N THR A 157 -4.44 -1.99 12.19
CA THR A 157 -5.87 -2.18 11.90
C THR A 157 -6.52 -0.98 11.25
N LYS A 158 -5.87 0.19 11.33
CA LYS A 158 -6.32 1.46 10.75
C LYS A 158 -5.36 1.91 9.66
N LYS A 159 -5.87 2.70 8.73
CA LYS A 159 -5.05 3.26 7.66
C LYS A 159 -4.14 4.37 8.19
N ILE A 160 -2.83 4.26 7.92
CA ILE A 160 -1.88 5.32 8.22
C ILE A 160 -1.97 6.37 7.10
N VAL A 161 -2.20 7.63 7.46
CA VAL A 161 -2.22 8.77 6.52
C VAL A 161 -0.94 9.58 6.57
N SER A 162 -0.20 9.52 7.69
CA SER A 162 1.09 10.19 7.84
C SER A 162 2.02 9.40 8.76
N VAL A 163 3.29 9.37 8.39
CA VAL A 163 4.40 8.87 9.22
C VAL A 163 5.36 10.02 9.43
N GLU A 164 5.69 10.32 10.68
CA GLU A 164 6.58 11.40 11.08
C GLU A 164 7.74 10.80 11.88
N LEU A 165 8.97 11.08 11.48
CA LEU A 165 10.18 10.68 12.18
C LEU A 165 10.58 11.77 13.15
N ASP A 166 10.93 11.40 14.35
CA ASP A 166 11.35 12.27 15.47
C ASP A 166 10.44 13.50 15.72
N PRO A 167 9.13 13.30 15.93
CA PRO A 167 8.15 14.38 16.06
C PRO A 167 8.44 15.32 17.24
N LYS A 168 9.19 14.85 18.24
CA LYS A 168 9.52 15.60 19.47
C LYS A 168 10.96 16.12 19.48
N HIS A 169 11.69 15.95 18.39
CA HIS A 169 13.10 16.34 18.28
C HIS A 169 13.98 15.75 19.39
N GLN A 170 13.81 14.46 19.67
CA GLN A 170 14.51 13.74 20.76
C GLN A 170 15.87 13.20 20.32
N THR A 171 16.10 13.11 19.00
CA THR A 171 17.38 12.67 18.45
C THR A 171 18.28 13.87 18.12
N ALA A 172 19.59 13.62 18.00
CA ALA A 172 20.56 14.63 17.57
C ALA A 172 20.58 14.81 16.05
N ASP A 173 19.46 14.61 15.36
CA ASP A 173 19.36 14.71 13.91
C ASP A 173 19.70 16.12 13.42
N ALA A 174 20.68 16.19 12.51
CA ALA A 174 21.20 17.44 11.99
C ALA A 174 20.34 18.01 10.84
N VAL A 175 19.57 17.17 10.12
CA VAL A 175 18.80 17.55 8.93
C VAL A 175 17.34 17.13 9.08
N ARG A 176 16.57 17.91 9.79
CA ARG A 176 15.16 17.63 10.10
C ARG A 176 14.19 17.77 8.92
N ALA A 177 14.63 18.33 7.81
CA ALA A 177 13.79 18.50 6.63
C ALA A 177 13.48 17.20 5.88
N ASN A 178 14.14 16.09 6.24
CA ASN A 178 13.98 14.76 5.64
C ASN A 178 13.26 13.74 6.55
N ASN A 179 12.63 14.23 7.64
CA ASN A 179 11.91 13.45 8.65
C ASN A 179 10.42 13.34 8.37
#